data_05cbe5e2d5b9a2e53608ae376ff003fd
#
_entry.id   05cbe5e2d5b9a2e53608ae376ff003fd
#
_cell.length_a   1.000
_cell.length_b   1.000
_cell.length_c   1.000
_cell.angle_alpha   90.00
_cell.angle_beta   90.00
_cell.angle_gamma   90.00
#
_symmetry.space_group_name_H-M   'P 1'
#
loop_
_entity.id
_entity.type
_entity.pdbx_description
1 polymer ?
#
loop_
_entity_poly.entity_id
_entity_poly.type
_entity_poly.pdbx_seq_one_letter_code
_entity_poly.pdbx_strand_id
1 'polypeptide(L)'
;MNTPLGADYRSPTFWQRLLFILAITVVGTFLYSVGINAFYVPHHFLAGGLTGIAMILNYLTGFPIGIANLILNIPILLLALKFMGKFYTLITIIGTVLCSVFIDLTAPLATISSVKEPLVSAIAGGVILGLGMGLLYRYNSNTGGLDVIGAILKKYYNLEIGYVVFALNFLIVMASAWIFALELAICTLIAMYINANLSSRLVIGFAQRKAAFIVSDKPLEIADAILRNIHHGATLLYGQGAFSGMDKRIVFAIVDLTQITKLRHYIETIDPHAFLFIMNTTDVIGRGFTSPLSTVKTMPKSMRYTSSPEGEMVPTRMWQYEMDEEAHPNQGEAAREAEKIARKRMSYRK
;
A
#
# COMPACT_ATOMS: atom_id res chain seq x y z
N MET A 1 19.37 -6.76 -14.46
CA MET A 1 18.48 -7.52 -13.54
C MET A 1 18.14 -6.60 -12.37
N ASN A 2 17.01 -5.90 -12.45
CA ASN A 2 16.60 -4.99 -11.37
C ASN A 2 16.04 -5.82 -10.22
N THR A 3 16.78 -5.84 -9.11
CA THR A 3 16.25 -6.39 -7.85
C THR A 3 15.10 -5.51 -7.36
N PRO A 4 14.04 -6.07 -6.73
CA PRO A 4 12.92 -5.29 -6.19
C PRO A 4 13.36 -4.25 -5.15
N LEU A 5 14.61 -4.28 -4.71
CA LEU A 5 15.21 -3.33 -3.77
C LEU A 5 15.97 -2.19 -4.44
N GLY A 6 16.15 -2.20 -5.79
CA GLY A 6 16.85 -1.14 -6.52
C GLY A 6 18.29 -0.84 -6.08
N ALA A 7 18.89 -1.74 -5.28
CA ALA A 7 20.21 -1.55 -4.68
C ALA A 7 21.19 -2.62 -5.16
N ASP A 8 22.44 -2.22 -5.34
CA ASP A 8 23.55 -3.13 -5.65
C ASP A 8 23.78 -4.06 -4.45
N TYR A 9 23.94 -5.38 -4.69
CA TYR A 9 24.21 -6.38 -3.65
C TYR A 9 25.47 -6.10 -2.82
N ARG A 10 26.34 -5.24 -3.32
CA ARG A 10 27.59 -4.83 -2.65
C ARG A 10 27.41 -3.65 -1.69
N SER A 11 26.25 -3.00 -1.69
CA SER A 11 26.04 -1.83 -0.82
C SER A 11 25.67 -2.24 0.62
N PRO A 12 26.24 -1.60 1.64
CA PRO A 12 25.89 -1.86 3.04
C PRO A 12 24.40 -1.60 3.33
N THR A 13 23.76 -0.72 2.57
CA THR A 13 22.33 -0.44 2.66
C THR A 13 21.45 -1.60 2.21
N PHE A 14 21.92 -2.46 1.29
CA PHE A 14 21.22 -3.67 0.88
C PHE A 14 21.13 -4.67 2.05
N TRP A 15 22.24 -4.93 2.74
CA TRP A 15 22.28 -5.85 3.87
C TRP A 15 21.48 -5.38 5.07
N GLN A 16 21.50 -4.07 5.36
CA GLN A 16 20.66 -3.49 6.41
C GLN A 16 19.17 -3.67 6.11
N ARG A 17 18.75 -3.44 4.86
CA ARG A 17 17.35 -3.65 4.43
C ARG A 17 16.97 -5.13 4.48
N LEU A 18 17.85 -6.02 4.06
CA LEU A 18 17.60 -7.46 4.11
C LEU A 18 17.43 -7.95 5.55
N LEU A 19 18.33 -7.54 6.46
CA LEU A 19 18.24 -7.86 7.88
C LEU A 19 16.93 -7.33 8.50
N PHE A 20 16.54 -6.13 8.13
CA PHE A 20 15.27 -5.55 8.58
C PHE A 20 14.05 -6.35 8.09
N ILE A 21 14.02 -6.76 6.80
CA ILE A 21 12.96 -7.62 6.25
C ILE A 21 12.94 -8.96 6.98
N LEU A 22 14.09 -9.57 7.22
CA LEU A 22 14.18 -10.84 7.96
C LEU A 22 13.67 -10.70 9.41
N ALA A 23 14.06 -9.64 10.11
CA ALA A 23 13.57 -9.37 11.46
C ALA A 23 12.04 -9.23 11.50
N ILE A 24 11.47 -8.47 10.55
CA ILE A 24 10.02 -8.35 10.43
C ILE A 24 9.37 -9.69 10.07
N THR A 25 10.01 -10.49 9.21
CA THR A 25 9.50 -11.81 8.85
C THR A 25 9.44 -12.73 10.09
N VAL A 26 10.46 -12.70 10.95
CA VAL A 26 10.45 -13.43 12.22
C VAL A 26 9.29 -12.97 13.12
N VAL A 27 9.14 -11.66 13.33
CA VAL A 27 8.06 -11.12 14.18
C VAL A 27 6.68 -11.41 13.60
N GLY A 28 6.50 -11.21 12.30
CA GLY A 28 5.21 -11.43 11.63
C GLY A 28 4.79 -12.90 11.65
N THR A 29 5.71 -13.84 11.34
CA THR A 29 5.44 -15.28 11.39
C THR A 29 5.22 -15.78 12.82
N PHE A 30 5.92 -15.22 13.80
CA PHE A 30 5.69 -15.55 15.22
C PHE A 30 4.30 -15.10 15.68
N LEU A 31 3.88 -13.86 15.41
CA LEU A 31 2.54 -13.37 15.71
C LEU A 31 1.47 -14.23 15.04
N TYR A 32 1.67 -14.55 13.77
CA TYR A 32 0.75 -15.41 13.01
C TYR A 32 0.60 -16.79 13.67
N SER A 33 1.70 -17.42 14.07
CA SER A 33 1.73 -18.73 14.71
C SER A 33 1.08 -18.72 16.09
N VAL A 34 1.33 -17.68 16.90
CA VAL A 34 0.66 -17.47 18.18
C VAL A 34 -0.86 -17.34 17.98
N GLY A 35 -1.28 -16.55 16.99
CA GLY A 35 -2.70 -16.39 16.65
C GLY A 35 -3.37 -17.71 16.28
N ILE A 36 -2.70 -18.57 15.50
CA ILE A 36 -3.20 -19.91 15.16
C ILE A 36 -3.36 -20.76 16.41
N ASN A 37 -2.30 -20.93 17.19
CA ASN A 37 -2.30 -21.91 18.28
C ASN A 37 -3.08 -21.43 19.52
N ALA A 38 -3.06 -20.14 19.84
CA ALA A 38 -3.78 -19.63 21.00
C ALA A 38 -5.28 -19.44 20.76
N PHE A 39 -5.70 -19.16 19.51
CA PHE A 39 -7.08 -18.77 19.24
C PHE A 39 -7.82 -19.69 18.25
N TYR A 40 -7.14 -20.18 17.20
CA TYR A 40 -7.82 -20.96 16.16
C TYR A 40 -7.86 -22.46 16.51
N VAL A 41 -6.72 -23.05 16.87
CA VAL A 41 -6.63 -24.49 17.14
C VAL A 41 -7.59 -24.95 18.25
N PRO A 42 -7.73 -24.23 19.39
CA PRO A 42 -8.65 -24.66 20.46
C PRO A 42 -10.12 -24.73 20.05
N HIS A 43 -10.51 -23.96 19.03
CA HIS A 43 -11.88 -23.87 18.54
C HIS A 43 -12.09 -24.51 17.17
N HIS A 44 -11.09 -25.21 16.61
CA HIS A 44 -11.13 -25.84 15.29
C HIS A 44 -11.39 -24.84 14.14
N PHE A 45 -10.99 -23.57 14.28
CA PHE A 45 -11.06 -22.60 13.21
C PHE A 45 -9.96 -22.85 12.17
N LEU A 46 -10.09 -22.26 10.98
CA LEU A 46 -9.11 -22.37 9.91
C LEU A 46 -8.45 -21.03 9.62
N ALA A 47 -7.13 -21.05 9.44
CA ALA A 47 -6.38 -19.85 9.07
C ALA A 47 -6.54 -19.45 7.60
N GLY A 48 -7.08 -20.32 6.77
CA GLY A 48 -7.13 -20.17 5.32
C GLY A 48 -5.87 -20.66 4.61
N GLY A 49 -5.93 -20.71 3.28
CA GLY A 49 -4.83 -21.14 2.46
C GLY A 49 -4.37 -22.57 2.71
N LEU A 50 -3.12 -22.85 2.38
CA LEU A 50 -2.51 -24.16 2.64
C LEU A 50 -2.37 -24.44 4.14
N THR A 51 -2.17 -23.40 4.94
CA THR A 51 -2.18 -23.54 6.41
C THR A 51 -3.52 -24.03 6.90
N GLY A 52 -4.64 -23.56 6.32
CA GLY A 52 -5.98 -24.07 6.64
C GLY A 52 -6.13 -25.55 6.29
N ILE A 53 -5.61 -26.00 5.15
CA ILE A 53 -5.58 -27.42 4.77
C ILE A 53 -4.71 -28.23 5.76
N ALA A 54 -3.56 -27.71 6.17
CA ALA A 54 -2.70 -28.31 7.17
C ALA A 54 -3.40 -28.44 8.53
N MET A 55 -4.23 -27.45 8.91
CA MET A 55 -5.05 -27.50 10.12
C MET A 55 -6.14 -28.56 10.03
N ILE A 56 -6.83 -28.67 8.90
CA ILE A 56 -7.82 -29.76 8.68
C ILE A 56 -7.13 -31.14 8.84
N LEU A 57 -5.95 -31.30 8.24
CA LEU A 57 -5.18 -32.54 8.38
C LEU A 57 -4.81 -32.80 9.84
N ASN A 58 -4.40 -31.78 10.58
CA ASN A 58 -4.12 -31.91 12.01
C ASN A 58 -5.36 -32.32 12.82
N TYR A 59 -6.51 -31.68 12.57
CA TYR A 59 -7.74 -32.01 13.29
C TYR A 59 -8.25 -33.45 13.03
N LEU A 60 -7.98 -33.98 11.83
CA LEU A 60 -8.41 -35.34 11.46
C LEU A 60 -7.40 -36.42 11.86
N THR A 61 -6.10 -36.12 11.85
CA THR A 61 -5.04 -37.13 11.99
C THR A 61 -4.09 -36.90 13.17
N GLY A 62 -4.13 -35.72 13.79
CA GLY A 62 -3.12 -35.27 14.77
C GLY A 62 -1.75 -34.93 14.19
N PHE A 63 -1.60 -34.90 12.85
CA PHE A 63 -0.31 -34.59 12.21
C PHE A 63 0.10 -33.14 12.47
N PRO A 64 1.36 -32.81 12.80
CA PRO A 64 1.80 -31.45 13.13
C PRO A 64 1.50 -30.46 12.00
N ILE A 65 0.91 -29.31 12.37
CA ILE A 65 0.43 -28.30 11.42
C ILE A 65 1.61 -27.69 10.63
N GLY A 66 2.72 -27.38 11.31
CA GLY A 66 3.87 -26.78 10.67
C GLY A 66 4.52 -27.69 9.64
N ILE A 67 4.71 -28.97 9.97
CA ILE A 67 5.25 -29.97 9.02
C ILE A 67 4.31 -30.12 7.82
N ALA A 68 3.00 -30.26 8.06
CA ALA A 68 2.01 -30.37 7.00
C ALA A 68 2.05 -29.11 6.08
N ASN A 69 2.08 -27.92 6.68
CA ASN A 69 2.19 -26.65 5.95
C ASN A 69 3.46 -26.59 5.09
N LEU A 70 4.60 -27.04 5.62
CA LEU A 70 5.85 -27.02 4.87
C LEU A 70 5.77 -27.94 3.63
N ILE A 71 5.26 -29.16 3.80
CA ILE A 71 5.11 -30.15 2.71
C ILE A 71 4.16 -29.63 1.63
N LEU A 72 2.99 -29.12 2.03
CA LEU A 72 1.97 -28.57 1.12
C LEU A 72 2.48 -27.35 0.35
N ASN A 73 3.44 -26.60 0.89
CA ASN A 73 4.01 -25.44 0.23
C ASN A 73 5.06 -25.79 -0.83
N ILE A 74 5.64 -26.99 -0.86
CA ILE A 74 6.66 -27.37 -1.84
C ILE A 74 6.22 -27.08 -3.30
N PRO A 75 5.07 -27.55 -3.79
CA PRO A 75 4.62 -27.25 -5.15
C PRO A 75 4.41 -25.77 -5.41
N ILE A 76 3.92 -25.03 -4.44
CA ILE A 76 3.70 -23.58 -4.55
C ILE A 76 5.02 -22.82 -4.63
N LEU A 77 6.04 -23.23 -3.88
CA LEU A 77 7.38 -22.64 -3.92
C LEU A 77 8.05 -22.89 -5.28
N LEU A 78 7.82 -24.05 -5.89
CA LEU A 78 8.27 -24.33 -7.26
C LEU A 78 7.58 -23.41 -8.28
N LEU A 79 6.27 -23.16 -8.13
CA LEU A 79 5.54 -22.20 -8.95
C LEU A 79 6.07 -20.78 -8.72
N ALA A 80 6.33 -20.38 -7.49
CA ALA A 80 6.93 -19.08 -7.16
C ALA A 80 8.28 -18.89 -7.87
N LEU A 81 9.12 -19.91 -7.87
CA LEU A 81 10.43 -19.87 -8.53
C LEU A 81 10.30 -19.64 -10.05
N LYS A 82 9.31 -20.26 -10.67
CA LYS A 82 9.06 -20.15 -12.11
C LYS A 82 8.48 -18.80 -12.51
N PHE A 83 7.52 -18.26 -11.75
CA PHE A 83 6.73 -17.09 -12.13
C PHE A 83 7.15 -15.79 -11.45
N MET A 84 7.64 -15.81 -10.20
CA MET A 84 7.97 -14.62 -9.43
C MET A 84 9.47 -14.31 -9.37
N GLY A 85 10.32 -15.31 -9.62
CA GLY A 85 11.77 -15.16 -9.65
C GLY A 85 12.47 -15.48 -8.33
N LYS A 86 13.80 -15.64 -8.41
CA LYS A 86 14.63 -16.23 -7.33
C LYS A 86 14.59 -15.46 -6.01
N PHE A 87 14.63 -14.12 -6.04
CA PHE A 87 14.67 -13.31 -4.82
C PHE A 87 13.35 -13.39 -4.03
N TYR A 88 12.22 -13.23 -4.72
CA TYR A 88 10.91 -13.38 -4.10
C TYR A 88 10.73 -14.76 -3.48
N THR A 89 11.10 -15.81 -4.25
CA THR A 89 10.99 -17.19 -3.79
C THR A 89 11.87 -17.47 -2.57
N LEU A 90 13.08 -16.92 -2.52
CA LEU A 90 13.97 -17.10 -1.37
C LEU A 90 13.36 -16.52 -0.08
N ILE A 91 12.81 -15.28 -0.14
CA ILE A 91 12.15 -14.68 1.00
C ILE A 91 10.91 -15.48 1.39
N THR A 92 10.14 -15.96 0.41
CA THR A 92 8.97 -16.83 0.66
C THR A 92 9.36 -18.14 1.33
N ILE A 93 10.44 -18.80 0.89
CA ILE A 93 10.96 -20.02 1.52
C ILE A 93 11.30 -19.76 3.00
N ILE A 94 12.04 -18.67 3.27
CA ILE A 94 12.40 -18.29 4.64
C ILE A 94 11.14 -18.06 5.49
N GLY A 95 10.18 -17.30 4.96
CA GLY A 95 8.92 -17.04 5.66
C GLY A 95 8.10 -18.30 5.92
N THR A 96 8.01 -19.21 4.93
CA THR A 96 7.31 -20.49 5.06
C THR A 96 7.97 -21.38 6.11
N VAL A 97 9.30 -21.51 6.08
CA VAL A 97 10.03 -22.32 7.07
C VAL A 97 9.87 -21.74 8.47
N LEU A 98 10.07 -20.43 8.64
CA LEU A 98 9.89 -19.77 9.95
C LEU A 98 8.47 -19.93 10.46
N CYS A 99 7.46 -19.71 9.60
CA CYS A 99 6.06 -19.90 9.96
C CYS A 99 5.78 -21.35 10.43
N SER A 100 6.24 -22.33 9.67
CA SER A 100 6.06 -23.75 9.97
C SER A 100 6.73 -24.13 11.30
N VAL A 101 7.97 -23.69 11.52
CA VAL A 101 8.69 -23.92 12.78
C VAL A 101 7.98 -23.24 13.95
N PHE A 102 7.55 -21.99 13.81
CA PHE A 102 6.86 -21.30 14.90
C PHE A 102 5.48 -21.88 15.18
N ILE A 103 4.74 -22.37 14.19
CA ILE A 103 3.46 -23.05 14.42
C ILE A 103 3.67 -24.27 15.31
N ASP A 104 4.66 -25.11 15.01
CA ASP A 104 4.90 -26.31 15.81
C ASP A 104 5.53 -25.98 17.18
N LEU A 105 6.39 -24.94 17.26
CA LEU A 105 6.98 -24.48 18.51
C LEU A 105 5.94 -23.86 19.46
N THR A 106 4.95 -23.16 18.93
CA THR A 106 3.88 -22.54 19.73
C THR A 106 2.68 -23.45 19.95
N ALA A 107 2.68 -24.70 19.45
CA ALA A 107 1.61 -25.67 19.63
C ALA A 107 1.12 -25.85 21.10
N PRO A 108 1.99 -25.78 22.14
CA PRO A 108 1.54 -25.84 23.52
C PRO A 108 0.57 -24.72 23.92
N LEU A 109 0.54 -23.59 23.23
CA LEU A 109 -0.42 -22.51 23.50
C LEU A 109 -1.87 -22.94 23.30
N ALA A 110 -2.12 -23.93 22.45
CA ALA A 110 -3.47 -24.47 22.23
C ALA A 110 -4.09 -25.07 23.48
N THR A 111 -3.28 -25.61 24.38
CA THR A 111 -3.74 -26.20 25.65
C THR A 111 -3.89 -25.19 26.78
N ILE A 112 -3.22 -24.03 26.66
CA ILE A 112 -3.21 -22.97 27.68
C ILE A 112 -4.28 -21.89 27.40
N SER A 113 -4.94 -21.96 26.25
CA SER A 113 -5.90 -20.91 25.83
C SER A 113 -7.01 -20.74 26.88
N SER A 114 -7.14 -19.47 27.33
CA SER A 114 -8.12 -19.07 28.33
C SER A 114 -9.44 -18.57 27.71
N VAL A 115 -9.49 -18.39 26.40
CA VAL A 115 -10.67 -17.86 25.71
C VAL A 115 -11.63 -18.99 25.41
N LYS A 116 -12.74 -19.06 26.13
CA LYS A 116 -13.74 -20.13 26.00
C LYS A 116 -14.78 -19.84 24.90
N GLU A 117 -15.08 -18.56 24.67
CA GLU A 117 -16.10 -18.16 23.72
C GLU A 117 -15.57 -18.19 22.30
N PRO A 118 -16.14 -18.97 21.36
CA PRO A 118 -15.66 -19.10 19.99
C PRO A 118 -15.62 -17.75 19.24
N LEU A 119 -16.64 -16.92 19.39
CA LEU A 119 -16.71 -15.64 18.70
C LEU A 119 -15.60 -14.68 19.16
N VAL A 120 -15.33 -14.62 20.46
CA VAL A 120 -14.25 -13.80 21.03
C VAL A 120 -12.89 -14.29 20.51
N SER A 121 -12.72 -15.60 20.46
CA SER A 121 -11.51 -16.22 19.92
C SER A 121 -11.33 -15.94 18.42
N ALA A 122 -12.41 -15.98 17.64
CA ALA A 122 -12.38 -15.64 16.22
C ALA A 122 -11.95 -14.19 15.99
N ILE A 123 -12.48 -13.24 16.77
CA ILE A 123 -12.13 -11.81 16.68
C ILE A 123 -10.67 -11.60 17.10
N ALA A 124 -10.27 -12.08 18.27
CA ALA A 124 -8.91 -11.89 18.79
C ALA A 124 -7.86 -12.55 17.89
N GLY A 125 -8.11 -13.78 17.47
CA GLY A 125 -7.26 -14.50 16.54
C GLY A 125 -7.17 -13.79 15.19
N GLY A 126 -8.31 -13.35 14.62
CA GLY A 126 -8.35 -12.60 13.38
C GLY A 126 -7.52 -11.30 13.44
N VAL A 127 -7.54 -10.59 14.58
CA VAL A 127 -6.71 -9.39 14.80
C VAL A 127 -5.22 -9.77 14.85
N ILE A 128 -4.83 -10.77 15.62
CA ILE A 128 -3.41 -11.14 15.77
C ILE A 128 -2.85 -11.70 14.48
N LEU A 129 -3.59 -12.57 13.79
CA LEU A 129 -3.21 -13.05 12.47
C LEU A 129 -3.10 -11.91 11.47
N GLY A 130 -4.06 -10.97 11.49
CA GLY A 130 -4.08 -9.80 10.61
C GLY A 130 -2.88 -8.86 10.82
N LEU A 131 -2.45 -8.67 12.07
CA LEU A 131 -1.23 -7.94 12.40
C LEU A 131 0.01 -8.66 11.85
N GLY A 132 0.13 -9.97 12.08
CA GLY A 132 1.24 -10.77 11.58
C GLY A 132 1.34 -10.74 10.06
N MET A 133 0.24 -11.07 9.36
CA MET A 133 0.19 -11.07 7.90
C MET A 133 0.38 -9.67 7.29
N GLY A 134 -0.22 -8.65 7.89
CA GLY A 134 -0.07 -7.27 7.43
C GLY A 134 1.37 -6.77 7.52
N LEU A 135 2.10 -7.13 8.57
CA LEU A 135 3.54 -6.85 8.67
C LEU A 135 4.32 -7.55 7.55
N LEU A 136 4.03 -8.83 7.31
CA LEU A 136 4.70 -9.59 6.25
C LEU A 136 4.47 -8.97 4.87
N TYR A 137 3.21 -8.74 4.50
CA TYR A 137 2.85 -8.19 3.19
C TYR A 137 3.40 -6.79 2.96
N ARG A 138 3.43 -5.92 3.99
CA ARG A 138 3.98 -4.58 3.89
C ARG A 138 5.44 -4.55 3.45
N TYR A 139 6.20 -5.59 3.80
CA TYR A 139 7.63 -5.70 3.47
C TYR A 139 7.91 -6.75 2.39
N ASN A 140 6.89 -7.11 1.59
CA ASN A 140 6.98 -8.08 0.50
C ASN A 140 7.49 -9.46 0.96
N SER A 141 7.18 -9.84 2.21
CA SER A 141 7.35 -11.17 2.76
C SER A 141 5.99 -11.86 2.86
N ASN A 142 5.97 -13.18 2.90
CA ASN A 142 4.76 -13.98 3.07
C ASN A 142 5.09 -15.34 3.70
N THR A 143 4.06 -16.09 4.07
CA THR A 143 4.17 -17.43 4.66
C THR A 143 4.04 -18.55 3.63
N GLY A 144 4.11 -18.23 2.33
CA GLY A 144 3.79 -19.17 1.26
C GLY A 144 2.28 -19.27 1.01
N GLY A 145 1.81 -20.45 0.66
CA GLY A 145 0.40 -20.74 0.51
C GLY A 145 -0.26 -20.11 -0.71
N LEU A 146 -1.57 -19.95 -0.62
CA LEU A 146 -2.40 -19.37 -1.68
C LEU A 146 -2.06 -17.91 -1.98
N ASP A 147 -1.38 -17.21 -1.07
CA ASP A 147 -0.92 -15.84 -1.25
C ASP A 147 0.06 -15.71 -2.43
N VAL A 148 0.89 -16.72 -2.63
CA VAL A 148 1.79 -16.79 -3.79
C VAL A 148 0.99 -16.89 -5.09
N ILE A 149 -0.09 -17.67 -5.09
CA ILE A 149 -0.99 -17.75 -6.25
C ILE A 149 -1.64 -16.39 -6.50
N GLY A 150 -2.14 -15.72 -5.45
CA GLY A 150 -2.67 -14.37 -5.54
C GLY A 150 -1.65 -13.37 -6.10
N ALA A 151 -0.39 -13.45 -5.66
CA ALA A 151 0.69 -12.60 -6.15
C ALA A 151 1.03 -12.87 -7.64
N ILE A 152 1.01 -14.13 -8.07
CA ILE A 152 1.18 -14.52 -9.48
C ILE A 152 0.05 -13.95 -10.33
N LEU A 153 -1.20 -14.14 -9.93
CA LEU A 153 -2.37 -13.63 -10.65
C LEU A 153 -2.40 -12.11 -10.72
N LYS A 154 -2.01 -11.42 -9.64
CA LYS A 154 -1.83 -9.96 -9.68
C LYS A 154 -0.79 -9.55 -10.72
N LYS A 155 0.35 -10.24 -10.77
CA LYS A 155 1.43 -9.90 -11.71
C LYS A 155 1.04 -10.07 -13.18
N TYR A 156 0.28 -11.09 -13.52
CA TYR A 156 -0.05 -11.42 -14.92
C TYR A 156 -1.40 -10.92 -15.38
N TYR A 157 -2.38 -10.82 -14.47
CA TYR A 157 -3.77 -10.47 -14.80
C TYR A 157 -4.25 -9.20 -14.09
N ASN A 158 -3.39 -8.55 -13.31
CA ASN A 158 -3.71 -7.35 -12.50
C ASN A 158 -4.92 -7.54 -11.55
N LEU A 159 -5.18 -8.78 -11.13
CA LEU A 159 -6.22 -9.11 -10.15
C LEU A 159 -5.74 -8.72 -8.75
N GLU A 160 -6.65 -8.18 -7.94
CA GLU A 160 -6.33 -7.89 -6.54
C GLU A 160 -6.11 -9.19 -5.76
N ILE A 161 -4.95 -9.30 -5.08
CA ILE A 161 -4.56 -10.50 -4.32
C ILE A 161 -5.66 -10.89 -3.33
N GLY A 162 -6.25 -9.91 -2.65
CA GLY A 162 -7.27 -10.15 -1.63
C GLY A 162 -8.50 -10.90 -2.16
N TYR A 163 -9.00 -10.55 -3.33
CA TYR A 163 -10.16 -11.23 -3.92
C TYR A 163 -9.84 -12.66 -4.33
N VAL A 164 -8.67 -12.89 -4.92
CA VAL A 164 -8.25 -14.24 -5.32
C VAL A 164 -8.07 -15.14 -4.11
N VAL A 165 -7.34 -14.67 -3.11
CA VAL A 165 -7.11 -15.42 -1.87
C VAL A 165 -8.42 -15.65 -1.11
N PHE A 166 -9.31 -14.65 -1.07
CA PHE A 166 -10.64 -14.81 -0.47
C PHE A 166 -11.47 -15.88 -1.18
N ALA A 167 -11.54 -15.88 -2.51
CA ALA A 167 -12.30 -16.87 -3.27
C ALA A 167 -11.78 -18.30 -3.04
N LEU A 168 -10.45 -18.48 -3.05
CA LEU A 168 -9.85 -19.79 -2.76
C LEU A 168 -10.08 -20.22 -1.32
N ASN A 169 -9.98 -19.33 -0.37
CA ASN A 169 -10.25 -19.60 1.04
C ASN A 169 -11.73 -19.93 1.28
N PHE A 170 -12.63 -19.25 0.60
CA PHE A 170 -14.06 -19.53 0.67
C PHE A 170 -14.37 -20.97 0.29
N LEU A 171 -13.75 -21.49 -0.78
CA LEU A 171 -13.91 -22.89 -1.17
C LEU A 171 -13.42 -23.87 -0.07
N ILE A 172 -12.28 -23.56 0.57
CA ILE A 172 -11.74 -24.38 1.66
C ILE A 172 -12.68 -24.37 2.87
N VAL A 173 -13.23 -23.20 3.23
CA VAL A 173 -14.16 -23.08 4.36
C VAL A 173 -15.49 -23.77 4.05
N MET A 174 -16.00 -23.67 2.83
CA MET A 174 -17.20 -24.39 2.41
C MET A 174 -17.00 -25.91 2.50
N ALA A 175 -15.86 -26.41 2.06
CA ALA A 175 -15.53 -27.83 2.22
C ALA A 175 -15.44 -28.23 3.71
N SER A 176 -14.88 -27.36 4.55
CA SER A 176 -14.77 -27.64 5.99
C SER A 176 -16.12 -27.59 6.72
N ALA A 177 -17.09 -26.82 6.24
CA ALA A 177 -18.44 -26.77 6.81
C ALA A 177 -19.18 -28.11 6.71
N TRP A 178 -18.79 -28.97 5.76
CA TRP A 178 -19.28 -30.35 5.66
C TRP A 178 -18.65 -31.29 6.68
N ILE A 179 -17.45 -30.99 7.16
CA ILE A 179 -16.68 -31.81 8.10
C ILE A 179 -16.95 -31.35 9.54
N PHE A 180 -17.09 -30.06 9.77
CA PHE A 180 -17.27 -29.41 11.04
C PHE A 180 -18.65 -28.74 11.13
N ALA A 181 -19.03 -28.27 12.33
CA ALA A 181 -20.29 -27.58 12.54
C ALA A 181 -20.34 -26.25 11.76
N LEU A 182 -21.54 -25.88 11.27
CA LEU A 182 -21.77 -24.61 10.52
C LEU A 182 -21.36 -23.39 11.35
N GLU A 183 -21.55 -23.41 12.65
CA GLU A 183 -21.16 -22.34 13.58
C GLU A 183 -19.65 -22.05 13.52
N LEU A 184 -18.83 -23.10 13.45
CA LEU A 184 -17.38 -22.97 13.36
C LEU A 184 -16.95 -22.39 12.00
N ALA A 185 -17.65 -22.75 10.94
CA ALA A 185 -17.41 -22.18 9.61
C ALA A 185 -17.73 -20.66 9.59
N ILE A 186 -18.82 -20.23 10.22
CA ILE A 186 -19.20 -18.83 10.34
C ILE A 186 -18.14 -18.06 11.15
N CYS A 187 -17.73 -18.56 12.30
CA CYS A 187 -16.66 -17.97 13.11
C CYS A 187 -15.35 -17.86 12.34
N THR A 188 -15.00 -18.90 11.58
CA THR A 188 -13.83 -18.89 10.68
C THR A 188 -13.92 -17.79 9.62
N LEU A 189 -15.09 -17.61 8.99
CA LEU A 189 -15.29 -16.53 8.01
C LEU A 189 -15.16 -15.15 8.64
N ILE A 190 -15.71 -14.93 9.82
CA ILE A 190 -15.56 -13.69 10.58
C ILE A 190 -14.08 -13.42 10.87
N ALA A 191 -13.37 -14.42 11.37
CA ALA A 191 -11.94 -14.31 11.67
C ALA A 191 -11.10 -14.00 10.42
N MET A 192 -11.39 -14.68 9.29
CA MET A 192 -10.74 -14.41 8.00
C MET A 192 -11.03 -13.00 7.48
N TYR A 193 -12.26 -12.52 7.64
CA TYR A 193 -12.63 -11.16 7.24
C TYR A 193 -11.85 -10.11 8.05
N ILE A 194 -11.75 -10.27 9.36
CA ILE A 194 -10.98 -9.39 10.25
C ILE A 194 -9.50 -9.42 9.85
N ASN A 195 -8.92 -10.60 9.66
CA ASN A 195 -7.54 -10.78 9.22
C ASN A 195 -7.29 -10.07 7.88
N ALA A 196 -8.13 -10.28 6.86
CA ALA A 196 -7.99 -9.67 5.55
C ALA A 196 -8.08 -8.14 5.59
N ASN A 197 -9.04 -7.58 6.32
CA ASN A 197 -9.19 -6.13 6.46
C ASN A 197 -8.02 -5.49 7.19
N LEU A 198 -7.57 -6.10 8.29
CA LEU A 198 -6.48 -5.55 9.09
C LEU A 198 -5.16 -5.64 8.34
N SER A 199 -4.86 -6.78 7.71
CA SER A 199 -3.67 -6.95 6.90
C SER A 199 -3.64 -5.98 5.71
N SER A 200 -4.74 -5.79 4.99
CA SER A 200 -4.87 -4.79 3.93
C SER A 200 -4.60 -3.37 4.42
N ARG A 201 -5.18 -2.98 5.56
CA ARG A 201 -4.95 -1.64 6.15
C ARG A 201 -3.49 -1.42 6.54
N LEU A 202 -2.81 -2.44 7.05
CA LEU A 202 -1.39 -2.36 7.38
C LEU A 202 -0.50 -2.25 6.13
N VAL A 203 -0.86 -2.92 5.04
CA VAL A 203 -0.14 -2.83 3.75
C VAL A 203 -0.27 -1.44 3.13
N ILE A 204 -1.50 -0.93 3.02
CA ILE A 204 -1.78 0.40 2.45
C ILE A 204 -1.18 1.49 3.34
N GLY A 205 -1.09 1.23 4.65
CA GLY A 205 -0.68 2.20 5.67
C GLY A 205 -1.80 3.19 6.01
N PHE A 206 -1.54 4.00 7.03
CA PHE A 206 -2.48 5.04 7.47
C PHE A 206 -2.42 6.30 6.60
N ALA A 207 -1.41 6.42 5.73
CA ALA A 207 -1.24 7.55 4.82
C ALA A 207 -2.10 7.36 3.56
N GLN A 208 -3.42 7.35 3.72
CA GLN A 208 -4.33 7.41 2.57
C GLN A 208 -4.24 8.79 1.94
N ARG A 209 -3.83 8.84 0.69
CA ARG A 209 -3.83 10.07 -0.09
C ARG A 209 -5.16 10.29 -0.75
N LYS A 210 -5.53 11.55 -0.86
CA LYS A 210 -6.78 11.99 -1.48
C LYS A 210 -6.47 13.02 -2.54
N ALA A 211 -7.13 12.91 -3.67
CA ALA A 211 -7.13 13.96 -4.67
C ALA A 211 -8.25 14.94 -4.35
N ALA A 212 -7.91 16.20 -4.22
CA ALA A 212 -8.85 17.29 -4.00
C ALA A 212 -8.97 18.13 -5.28
N PHE A 213 -10.20 18.38 -5.70
CA PHE A 213 -10.53 19.29 -6.77
C PHE A 213 -11.33 20.43 -6.16
N ILE A 214 -10.87 21.67 -6.36
CA ILE A 214 -11.46 22.84 -5.75
C ILE A 214 -11.83 23.81 -6.87
N VAL A 215 -13.12 24.10 -6.98
CA VAL A 215 -13.68 25.10 -7.87
C VAL A 215 -14.01 26.33 -7.05
N SER A 216 -13.36 27.46 -7.34
CA SER A 216 -13.47 28.68 -6.55
C SER A 216 -13.29 29.89 -7.46
N ASP A 217 -13.79 31.02 -7.03
CA ASP A 217 -13.54 32.30 -7.68
C ASP A 217 -12.18 32.92 -7.26
N LYS A 218 -11.51 32.31 -6.23
CA LYS A 218 -10.19 32.68 -5.73
C LYS A 218 -9.16 31.55 -5.84
N PRO A 219 -8.97 30.95 -7.02
CA PRO A 219 -8.16 29.73 -7.17
C PRO A 219 -6.68 29.94 -6.84
N LEU A 220 -6.14 31.14 -7.07
CA LEU A 220 -4.72 31.45 -6.80
C LEU A 220 -4.44 31.55 -5.29
N GLU A 221 -5.34 32.18 -4.54
CA GLU A 221 -5.21 32.30 -3.08
C GLU A 221 -5.27 30.91 -2.40
N ILE A 222 -6.18 30.05 -2.88
CA ILE A 222 -6.30 28.66 -2.40
C ILE A 222 -5.04 27.87 -2.76
N ALA A 223 -4.51 27.99 -3.96
CA ALA A 223 -3.29 27.32 -4.37
C ALA A 223 -2.09 27.77 -3.51
N ASP A 224 -1.97 29.06 -3.21
CA ASP A 224 -0.93 29.60 -2.34
C ASP A 224 -1.07 29.08 -0.89
N ALA A 225 -2.29 29.01 -0.36
CA ALA A 225 -2.56 28.42 0.95
C ALA A 225 -2.17 26.93 1.02
N ILE A 226 -2.42 26.16 -0.03
CA ILE A 226 -2.02 24.75 -0.12
C ILE A 226 -0.48 24.64 -0.11
N LEU A 227 0.21 25.46 -0.91
CA LEU A 227 1.67 25.45 -1.01
C LEU A 227 2.33 25.84 0.32
N ARG A 228 1.87 26.90 0.98
CA ARG A 228 2.52 27.46 2.19
C ARG A 228 2.12 26.73 3.47
N ASN A 229 0.84 26.38 3.62
CA ASN A 229 0.32 25.92 4.90
C ASN A 229 0.15 24.39 4.97
N ILE A 230 -0.06 23.74 3.80
CA ILE A 230 -0.21 22.28 3.71
C ILE A 230 1.07 21.62 3.21
N HIS A 231 1.95 22.40 2.55
CA HIS A 231 3.25 21.96 2.01
C HIS A 231 3.11 20.87 0.92
N HIS A 232 2.03 20.96 0.13
CA HIS A 232 1.80 20.10 -1.03
C HIS A 232 1.75 20.92 -2.31
N GLY A 233 2.06 20.27 -3.44
CA GLY A 233 1.91 20.86 -4.75
C GLY A 233 0.45 21.05 -5.11
N ALA A 234 0.14 22.14 -5.82
CA ALA A 234 -1.16 22.39 -6.42
C ALA A 234 -1.01 22.65 -7.92
N THR A 235 -1.95 22.11 -8.71
CA THR A 235 -1.98 22.29 -10.17
C THR A 235 -3.26 23.01 -10.54
N LEU A 236 -3.16 24.06 -11.37
CA LEU A 236 -4.33 24.75 -11.90
C LEU A 236 -4.76 24.07 -13.19
N LEU A 237 -5.99 23.58 -13.23
CA LEU A 237 -6.64 23.04 -14.42
C LEU A 237 -7.58 24.09 -14.97
N TYR A 238 -7.53 24.29 -16.27
CA TYR A 238 -8.41 25.25 -16.97
C TYR A 238 -9.67 24.51 -17.44
N GLY A 239 -10.81 25.09 -17.19
CA GLY A 239 -12.10 24.56 -17.61
C GLY A 239 -13.09 25.67 -17.80
N GLN A 240 -14.23 25.36 -18.43
CA GLN A 240 -15.31 26.30 -18.66
C GLN A 240 -16.59 25.83 -17.95
N GLY A 241 -17.24 26.72 -17.26
CA GLY A 241 -18.54 26.43 -16.63
C GLY A 241 -19.61 26.19 -17.69
N ALA A 242 -20.17 24.99 -17.77
CA ALA A 242 -21.15 24.65 -18.80
C ALA A 242 -22.42 25.50 -18.75
N PHE A 243 -22.81 25.94 -17.56
CA PHE A 243 -23.99 26.81 -17.38
C PHE A 243 -23.68 28.30 -17.60
N SER A 244 -22.55 28.76 -17.06
CA SER A 244 -22.19 30.20 -17.10
C SER A 244 -21.42 30.60 -18.36
N GLY A 245 -20.83 29.64 -19.08
CA GLY A 245 -19.91 29.91 -20.19
C GLY A 245 -18.60 30.56 -19.77
N MET A 246 -18.38 30.83 -18.49
CA MET A 246 -17.19 31.51 -17.98
C MET A 246 -16.04 30.56 -17.80
N ASP A 247 -14.83 31.03 -18.09
CA ASP A 247 -13.61 30.29 -17.82
C ASP A 247 -13.35 30.21 -16.30
N LYS A 248 -13.06 29.00 -15.82
CA LYS A 248 -12.77 28.73 -14.42
C LYS A 248 -11.43 27.99 -14.27
N ARG A 249 -10.72 28.30 -13.19
CA ARG A 249 -9.50 27.60 -12.81
C ARG A 249 -9.84 26.68 -11.65
N ILE A 250 -9.62 25.38 -11.85
CA ILE A 250 -9.84 24.33 -10.84
C ILE A 250 -8.51 24.05 -10.18
N VAL A 251 -8.43 24.14 -8.87
CA VAL A 251 -7.22 23.77 -8.12
C VAL A 251 -7.25 22.26 -7.86
N PHE A 252 -6.29 21.55 -8.42
CA PHE A 252 -6.07 20.14 -8.17
C PHE A 252 -4.88 19.98 -7.23
N ALA A 253 -5.07 19.27 -6.12
CA ALA A 253 -4.02 18.95 -5.16
C ALA A 253 -4.17 17.53 -4.63
N ILE A 254 -3.04 16.89 -4.30
CA ILE A 254 -3.03 15.61 -3.60
C ILE A 254 -2.56 15.90 -2.18
N VAL A 255 -3.38 15.50 -1.20
CA VAL A 255 -3.16 15.75 0.22
C VAL A 255 -3.31 14.48 1.02
N ASP A 256 -2.69 14.41 2.18
CA ASP A 256 -2.88 13.29 3.10
C ASP A 256 -4.25 13.37 3.77
N LEU A 257 -4.84 12.22 4.09
CA LEU A 257 -6.14 12.14 4.76
C LEU A 257 -6.22 13.02 6.01
N THR A 258 -5.14 13.09 6.78
CA THR A 258 -5.03 13.89 8.01
C THR A 258 -5.05 15.40 7.75
N GLN A 259 -4.75 15.83 6.53
CA GLN A 259 -4.68 17.25 6.15
C GLN A 259 -5.98 17.77 5.54
N ILE A 260 -6.95 16.90 5.25
CA ILE A 260 -8.24 17.29 4.62
C ILE A 260 -8.98 18.31 5.47
N THR A 261 -9.00 18.15 6.79
CA THR A 261 -9.67 19.09 7.69
C THR A 261 -9.04 20.48 7.63
N LYS A 262 -7.71 20.55 7.59
CA LYS A 262 -6.98 21.80 7.38
C LYS A 262 -7.29 22.41 6.03
N LEU A 263 -7.26 21.60 4.96
CA LEU A 263 -7.57 22.04 3.61
C LEU A 263 -8.96 22.67 3.54
N ARG A 264 -9.97 21.99 4.09
CA ARG A 264 -11.35 22.50 4.13
C ARG A 264 -11.42 23.84 4.86
N HIS A 265 -10.79 23.96 6.02
CA HIS A 265 -10.79 25.18 6.78
C HIS A 265 -10.20 26.38 6.01
N TYR A 266 -9.07 26.17 5.29
CA TYR A 266 -8.49 27.24 4.47
C TYR A 266 -9.38 27.61 3.29
N ILE A 267 -10.02 26.63 2.64
CA ILE A 267 -10.92 26.89 1.52
C ILE A 267 -12.12 27.72 2.00
N GLU A 268 -12.79 27.30 3.09
CA GLU A 268 -13.93 28.01 3.66
C GLU A 268 -13.59 29.43 4.12
N THR A 269 -12.36 29.64 4.62
CA THR A 269 -11.89 30.98 5.05
C THR A 269 -11.63 31.90 3.87
N ILE A 270 -11.08 31.37 2.76
CA ILE A 270 -10.70 32.17 1.58
C ILE A 270 -11.94 32.43 0.70
N ASP A 271 -12.72 31.40 0.46
CA ASP A 271 -13.92 31.48 -0.38
C ASP A 271 -15.00 30.55 0.17
N PRO A 272 -15.99 31.09 0.92
CA PRO A 272 -17.10 30.32 1.47
C PRO A 272 -18.01 29.67 0.42
N HIS A 273 -17.97 30.11 -0.83
CA HIS A 273 -18.76 29.57 -1.95
C HIS A 273 -17.98 28.55 -2.79
N ALA A 274 -16.73 28.24 -2.42
CA ALA A 274 -15.92 27.26 -3.14
C ALA A 274 -16.53 25.86 -3.05
N PHE A 275 -16.46 25.14 -4.16
CA PHE A 275 -16.87 23.74 -4.23
C PHE A 275 -15.63 22.83 -4.11
N LEU A 276 -15.60 21.99 -3.09
CA LEU A 276 -14.55 21.02 -2.83
C LEU A 276 -15.06 19.60 -3.11
N PHE A 277 -14.37 18.89 -4.00
CA PHE A 277 -14.61 17.49 -4.31
C PHE A 277 -13.36 16.64 -3.99
N ILE A 278 -13.54 15.57 -3.23
CA ILE A 278 -12.44 14.70 -2.75
C ILE A 278 -12.64 13.29 -3.30
N MET A 279 -11.61 12.76 -3.94
CA MET A 279 -11.55 11.39 -4.46
C MET A 279 -10.53 10.56 -3.71
N ASN A 280 -10.80 9.26 -3.60
CA ASN A 280 -9.80 8.30 -3.16
C ASN A 280 -8.77 8.07 -4.28
N THR A 281 -7.48 8.12 -3.94
CA THR A 281 -6.43 7.72 -4.86
C THR A 281 -5.94 6.33 -4.49
N THR A 282 -5.76 5.46 -5.47
CA THR A 282 -5.23 4.11 -5.25
C THR A 282 -3.73 4.17 -5.04
N ASP A 283 -3.02 4.83 -5.97
CA ASP A 283 -1.57 5.01 -5.92
C ASP A 283 -1.18 6.42 -6.37
N VAL A 284 -0.22 7.01 -5.67
CA VAL A 284 0.41 8.27 -6.06
C VAL A 284 1.91 8.05 -6.14
N ILE A 285 2.43 8.05 -7.36
CA ILE A 285 3.86 7.85 -7.64
C ILE A 285 4.45 9.19 -8.10
N GLY A 286 5.47 9.67 -7.42
CA GLY A 286 6.14 10.92 -7.78
C GLY A 286 7.02 11.49 -6.68
N ARG A 287 7.86 12.48 -7.05
CA ARG A 287 8.70 13.20 -6.08
C ARG A 287 7.80 13.98 -5.10
N GLY A 288 8.11 13.89 -3.82
CA GLY A 288 7.30 14.48 -2.74
C GLY A 288 6.26 13.52 -2.14
N PHE A 289 5.98 12.37 -2.81
CA PHE A 289 5.00 11.40 -2.34
C PHE A 289 5.60 10.01 -2.07
N THR A 290 6.57 9.56 -2.87
CA THR A 290 7.18 8.23 -2.75
C THR A 290 8.65 8.26 -2.32
N SER A 291 9.32 9.41 -2.39
CA SER A 291 10.69 9.58 -1.90
C SER A 291 10.71 10.29 -0.55
N PRO A 292 11.57 9.88 0.40
CA PRO A 292 11.72 10.62 1.65
C PRO A 292 12.14 12.06 1.36
N LEU A 293 11.54 13.01 2.09
CA LEU A 293 11.76 14.46 2.00
C LEU A 293 13.24 14.90 2.14
N SER A 294 14.13 13.98 2.52
CA SER A 294 15.57 14.24 2.69
C SER A 294 16.34 14.57 1.40
N THR A 295 15.73 14.38 0.22
CA THR A 295 16.31 14.74 -1.08
C THR A 295 15.71 15.99 -1.71
N VAL A 296 14.73 16.59 -1.10
CA VAL A 296 14.18 17.88 -1.55
C VAL A 296 14.97 18.98 -0.83
N LYS A 297 16.06 19.45 -1.45
CA LYS A 297 16.64 20.73 -1.08
C LYS A 297 15.50 21.75 -1.08
N THR A 298 15.29 22.36 0.07
CA THR A 298 14.37 23.45 0.41
C THR A 298 13.65 24.09 -0.77
N MET A 299 12.30 23.99 -0.76
CA MET A 299 11.47 24.82 -1.65
C MET A 299 11.93 26.28 -1.57
N PRO A 300 12.09 26.98 -2.71
CA PRO A 300 12.45 28.38 -2.70
C PRO A 300 11.41 29.18 -1.91
N LYS A 301 11.87 30.01 -0.99
CA LYS A 301 11.11 30.74 0.03
C LYS A 301 10.06 31.73 -0.49
N SER A 302 9.93 31.95 -1.79
CA SER A 302 8.94 32.90 -2.33
C SER A 302 8.53 32.60 -3.77
N MET A 303 7.32 32.07 -4.00
CA MET A 303 6.57 32.47 -5.18
C MET A 303 6.13 33.92 -4.97
N ARG A 304 6.74 34.87 -5.64
CA ARG A 304 6.18 36.22 -5.75
C ARG A 304 5.27 36.24 -6.98
N TYR A 305 4.01 36.51 -6.76
CA TYR A 305 3.10 36.90 -7.82
C TYR A 305 3.25 38.41 -8.00
N THR A 306 3.44 38.85 -9.22
CA THR A 306 3.34 40.29 -9.60
C THR A 306 2.02 40.50 -10.32
N SER A 307 1.35 41.63 -10.05
CA SER A 307 0.21 42.05 -10.85
C SER A 307 0.70 42.40 -12.26
N SER A 308 0.07 41.79 -13.27
CA SER A 308 0.26 42.26 -14.67
C SER A 308 -0.30 43.66 -14.85
N PRO A 309 0.07 44.37 -15.91
CA PRO A 309 -0.52 45.68 -16.24
C PRO A 309 -2.04 45.66 -16.39
N GLU A 310 -2.63 44.48 -16.56
CA GLU A 310 -4.08 44.21 -16.66
C GLU A 310 -4.72 43.80 -15.33
N GLY A 311 -3.97 43.87 -14.22
CA GLY A 311 -4.50 43.54 -12.87
C GLY A 311 -4.55 42.07 -12.52
N GLU A 312 -4.10 41.17 -13.38
CA GLU A 312 -4.00 39.74 -13.08
C GLU A 312 -2.74 39.41 -12.28
N MET A 313 -2.88 38.61 -11.24
CA MET A 313 -1.75 38.07 -10.47
C MET A 313 -1.03 36.98 -11.28
N VAL A 314 0.10 37.30 -11.84
CA VAL A 314 0.94 36.39 -12.66
C VAL A 314 2.16 35.96 -11.87
N PRO A 315 2.54 34.67 -11.87
CA PRO A 315 3.78 34.24 -11.23
C PRO A 315 4.98 34.94 -11.84
N THR A 316 5.78 35.65 -11.03
CA THR A 316 6.85 36.56 -11.46
C THR A 316 7.99 35.86 -12.19
N ARG A 317 8.16 34.58 -12.05
CA ARG A 317 8.97 33.66 -12.87
C ARG A 317 8.51 32.24 -12.65
N MET A 318 8.23 31.52 -13.74
CA MET A 318 8.24 30.07 -13.73
C MET A 318 9.59 29.60 -13.16
N TRP A 319 9.54 28.73 -12.21
CA TRP A 319 10.60 28.03 -11.54
C TRP A 319 11.88 27.90 -12.38
N GLN A 320 12.91 28.68 -12.10
CA GLN A 320 14.25 28.27 -12.42
C GLN A 320 14.62 27.23 -11.38
N TYR A 321 14.41 25.97 -11.74
CA TYR A 321 15.18 24.91 -11.13
C TYR A 321 16.65 25.21 -11.50
N GLU A 322 17.45 25.62 -10.55
CA GLU A 322 18.85 25.25 -10.56
C GLU A 322 18.89 23.73 -10.43
N MET A 323 18.80 23.07 -11.58
CA MET A 323 19.10 21.66 -11.70
C MET A 323 20.60 21.56 -11.48
N ASP A 324 21.03 20.82 -10.45
CA ASP A 324 22.41 20.33 -10.36
C ASP A 324 22.73 19.71 -11.73
N GLU A 325 23.58 20.34 -12.52
CA GLU A 325 24.03 19.89 -13.84
C GLU A 325 24.69 18.49 -13.77
N GLU A 326 25.09 18.04 -12.59
CA GLU A 326 25.67 16.72 -12.36
C GLU A 326 24.63 15.57 -12.30
N ALA A 327 23.34 15.84 -12.10
CA ALA A 327 22.35 14.76 -11.92
C ALA A 327 21.67 14.32 -13.23
N HIS A 328 21.52 15.17 -14.25
CA HIS A 328 20.88 14.83 -15.53
C HIS A 328 21.38 15.73 -16.70
N PRO A 329 22.51 15.38 -17.34
CA PRO A 329 23.08 16.19 -18.44
C PRO A 329 22.18 16.30 -19.69
N ASN A 330 21.23 15.36 -19.89
CA ASN A 330 20.38 15.35 -21.09
C ASN A 330 19.09 16.15 -20.99
N GLN A 331 18.71 16.68 -19.81
CA GLN A 331 17.48 17.47 -19.68
C GLN A 331 17.70 18.97 -19.97
N GLY A 332 18.92 19.46 -19.83
CA GLY A 332 19.29 20.81 -20.19
C GLY A 332 19.29 21.07 -21.71
N GLU A 333 19.64 20.07 -22.52
CA GLU A 333 19.57 20.16 -23.98
C GLU A 333 18.12 20.16 -24.51
N ALA A 334 17.26 19.32 -23.96
CA ALA A 334 15.85 19.28 -24.33
C ALA A 334 15.10 20.57 -24.00
N ALA A 335 15.44 21.23 -22.88
CA ALA A 335 14.88 22.54 -22.53
C ALA A 335 15.36 23.66 -23.46
N ARG A 336 16.62 23.64 -23.82
CA ARG A 336 17.19 24.60 -24.80
C ARG A 336 16.63 24.41 -26.22
N GLU A 337 16.33 23.19 -26.61
CA GLU A 337 15.72 22.87 -27.89
C GLU A 337 14.23 23.26 -27.92
N ALA A 338 13.49 23.05 -26.84
CA ALA A 338 12.12 23.52 -26.68
C ALA A 338 12.02 25.05 -26.72
N GLU A 339 12.98 25.77 -26.11
CA GLU A 339 13.04 27.26 -26.16
C GLU A 339 13.38 27.77 -27.56
N LYS A 340 14.29 27.11 -28.29
CA LYS A 340 14.59 27.43 -29.70
C LYS A 340 13.38 27.22 -30.61
N ILE A 341 12.61 26.17 -30.41
CA ILE A 341 11.38 25.87 -31.16
C ILE A 341 10.30 26.91 -30.84
N ALA A 342 10.15 27.30 -29.57
CA ALA A 342 9.22 28.36 -29.18
C ALA A 342 9.55 29.72 -29.78
N ARG A 343 10.83 30.12 -29.78
CA ARG A 343 11.28 31.36 -30.41
C ARG A 343 11.08 31.36 -31.96
N LYS A 344 11.29 30.19 -32.59
CA LYS A 344 11.08 30.06 -34.04
C LYS A 344 9.59 30.14 -34.43
N ARG A 345 8.68 29.66 -33.59
CA ARG A 345 7.22 29.79 -33.79
C ARG A 345 6.72 31.23 -33.61
N MET A 346 7.33 32.02 -32.70
CA MET A 346 6.96 33.42 -32.52
C MET A 346 7.47 34.32 -33.68
N SER A 347 8.54 33.93 -34.38
CA SER A 347 9.03 34.67 -35.54
C SER A 347 8.22 34.46 -36.82
N TYR A 348 7.37 33.45 -36.90
CA TYR A 348 6.47 33.17 -38.04
C TYR A 348 5.06 33.79 -37.88
N ARG A 349 4.83 34.55 -36.79
CA ARG A 349 3.53 35.19 -36.51
C ARG A 349 3.59 36.74 -36.59
N LYS A 350 4.65 37.29 -37.18
CA LYS A 350 4.73 38.72 -37.57
C LYS A 350 4.61 38.89 -39.06
#